data_fe8e26d87c93589244df7fc94101115a
#
_entry.id   fe8e26d87c93589244df7fc94101115a
#
_cell.length_a   1.000
_cell.length_b   1.000
_cell.length_c   1.000
_cell.angle_alpha   90.00
_cell.angle_beta   90.00
_cell.angle_gamma   90.00
#
_symmetry.space_group_name_H-M   'P 1'
#
loop_
_entity.id
_entity.type
_entity.pdbx_description
1 polymer ?
#
loop_
_entity_poly.entity_id
_entity_poly.type
_entity_poly.pdbx_seq_one_letter_code
_entity_poly.pdbx_strand_id
1 'polypeptide(L)'
;SDIQMPDMDGYRILDLLRSSNMENARTIPVLAVTACADDEEHYISFGFAGCLRKPFSMDELISAVSRMVVKTGKKEPDFSFILSGEKDKGRMLDIFIRETEESIHTLENALCGHDRDTIHKVLHKNLPLWETVRMNFPMARLRGLVTHTAAVWEERQYMEVGEIIHAAEKLAESARKIRESIDEEHTDYRG
;
A
#
# COMPACT_ATOMS: atom_id res chain seq x y z
N SER A 1 -9.82 -13.32 -13.26
CA SER A 1 -10.60 -14.33 -13.99
C SER A 1 -10.86 -13.89 -15.42
N ASP A 2 -10.62 -14.75 -16.41
CA ASP A 2 -11.17 -14.50 -17.75
C ASP A 2 -12.71 -14.60 -17.70
N ILE A 3 -13.39 -13.70 -18.43
CA ILE A 3 -14.84 -13.70 -18.53
C ILE A 3 -15.30 -14.75 -19.53
N GLN A 4 -14.62 -14.85 -20.68
CA GLN A 4 -15.01 -15.76 -21.76
C GLN A 4 -14.15 -17.02 -21.72
N MET A 5 -14.65 -18.06 -21.06
CA MET A 5 -13.98 -19.37 -21.02
C MET A 5 -14.96 -20.46 -21.49
N PRO A 6 -14.46 -21.54 -22.13
CA PRO A 6 -15.27 -22.73 -22.40
C PRO A 6 -15.75 -23.32 -21.06
N ASP A 7 -16.93 -23.91 -21.03
CA ASP A 7 -17.53 -24.64 -19.91
C ASP A 7 -17.98 -23.81 -18.70
N MET A 8 -17.23 -22.79 -18.28
CA MET A 8 -17.59 -21.96 -17.13
C MET A 8 -17.08 -20.53 -17.32
N ASP A 9 -17.98 -19.54 -17.35
CA ASP A 9 -17.62 -18.14 -17.48
C ASP A 9 -17.15 -17.51 -16.15
N GLY A 10 -16.51 -16.33 -16.26
CA GLY A 10 -15.98 -15.62 -15.10
C GLY A 10 -17.05 -15.19 -14.09
N TYR A 11 -18.30 -14.94 -14.53
CA TYR A 11 -19.41 -14.59 -13.64
C TYR A 11 -19.79 -15.77 -12.74
N ARG A 12 -19.84 -16.97 -13.29
CA ARG A 12 -20.15 -18.18 -12.53
C ARG A 12 -19.04 -18.52 -11.53
N ILE A 13 -17.78 -18.27 -11.90
CA ILE A 13 -16.65 -18.41 -10.95
C ILE A 13 -16.82 -17.44 -9.79
N LEU A 14 -17.18 -16.19 -10.06
CA LEU A 14 -17.41 -15.19 -9.02
C LEU A 14 -18.55 -15.61 -8.09
N ASP A 15 -19.68 -16.09 -8.63
CA ASP A 15 -20.82 -16.59 -7.84
C ASP A 15 -20.43 -17.75 -6.94
N LEU A 16 -19.68 -18.71 -7.46
CA LEU A 16 -19.18 -19.86 -6.70
C LEU A 16 -18.25 -19.42 -5.56
N LEU A 17 -17.35 -18.46 -5.83
CA LEU A 17 -16.48 -17.88 -4.79
C LEU A 17 -17.32 -17.20 -3.70
N ARG A 18 -18.31 -16.38 -4.06
CA ARG A 18 -19.13 -15.61 -3.11
C ARG A 18 -20.06 -16.53 -2.29
N SER A 19 -20.50 -17.66 -2.84
CA SER A 19 -21.31 -18.67 -2.14
C SER A 19 -20.49 -19.70 -1.37
N SER A 20 -19.16 -19.70 -1.53
CA SER A 20 -18.27 -20.63 -0.85
C SER A 20 -18.21 -20.38 0.66
N ASN A 21 -18.05 -21.44 1.45
CA ASN A 21 -17.77 -21.38 2.89
C ASN A 21 -16.26 -21.25 3.21
N MET A 22 -15.41 -21.10 2.21
CA MET A 22 -13.97 -20.89 2.42
C MET A 22 -13.72 -19.51 3.01
N GLU A 23 -12.80 -19.46 3.98
CA GLU A 23 -12.35 -18.21 4.57
C GLU A 23 -11.80 -17.28 3.47
N ASN A 24 -12.21 -16.03 3.50
CA ASN A 24 -11.87 -14.99 2.53
C ASN A 24 -12.49 -15.14 1.11
N ALA A 25 -13.10 -16.24 0.73
CA ALA A 25 -13.68 -16.40 -0.61
C ALA A 25 -14.74 -15.34 -0.93
N ARG A 26 -15.47 -14.88 0.10
CA ARG A 26 -16.51 -13.84 -0.03
C ARG A 26 -15.95 -12.43 -0.22
N THR A 27 -14.74 -12.18 0.23
CA THR A 27 -14.13 -10.84 0.28
C THR A 27 -12.93 -10.68 -0.66
N ILE A 28 -12.36 -11.78 -1.16
CA ILE A 28 -11.23 -11.71 -2.08
C ILE A 28 -11.60 -10.89 -3.33
N PRO A 29 -10.81 -9.89 -3.73
CA PRO A 29 -11.07 -9.14 -4.95
C PRO A 29 -10.85 -10.03 -6.17
N VAL A 30 -11.76 -9.96 -7.12
CA VAL A 30 -11.67 -10.67 -8.39
C VAL A 30 -11.64 -9.65 -9.52
N LEU A 31 -10.58 -9.69 -10.33
CA LEU A 31 -10.43 -8.86 -11.53
C LEU A 31 -11.02 -9.59 -12.73
N ALA A 32 -11.94 -8.95 -13.42
CA ALA A 32 -12.43 -9.44 -14.69
C ALA A 32 -11.36 -9.23 -15.77
N VAL A 33 -11.07 -10.24 -16.55
CA VAL A 33 -10.20 -10.12 -17.74
C VAL A 33 -11.05 -10.38 -18.97
N THR A 34 -11.11 -9.43 -19.91
CA THR A 34 -12.07 -9.48 -21.02
C THR A 34 -11.50 -8.95 -22.33
N ALA A 35 -11.97 -9.49 -23.45
CA ALA A 35 -11.73 -8.92 -24.78
C ALA A 35 -12.83 -7.90 -25.17
N CYS A 36 -13.92 -7.83 -24.40
CA CYS A 36 -15.07 -6.99 -24.70
C CYS A 36 -14.83 -5.51 -24.32
N ALA A 37 -15.53 -4.60 -25.01
CA ALA A 37 -15.41 -3.16 -24.79
C ALA A 37 -16.44 -2.63 -23.77
N ASP A 38 -17.06 -3.51 -22.98
CA ASP A 38 -18.02 -3.10 -21.97
C ASP A 38 -17.36 -2.19 -20.92
N ASP A 39 -18.11 -1.25 -20.38
CA ASP A 39 -17.62 -0.31 -19.38
C ASP A 39 -17.24 -1.03 -18.08
N GLU A 40 -16.21 -0.55 -17.40
CA GLU A 40 -15.76 -1.09 -16.10
C GLU A 40 -16.89 -1.15 -15.08
N GLU A 41 -17.83 -0.20 -15.12
CA GLU A 41 -19.01 -0.13 -14.25
C GLU A 41 -19.90 -1.37 -14.39
N HIS A 42 -20.00 -1.96 -15.57
CA HIS A 42 -20.73 -3.19 -15.80
C HIS A 42 -20.18 -4.34 -14.95
N TYR A 43 -18.85 -4.57 -14.98
CA TYR A 43 -18.21 -5.62 -14.19
C TYR A 43 -18.28 -5.36 -12.69
N ILE A 44 -18.14 -4.09 -12.27
CA ILE A 44 -18.28 -3.69 -10.86
C ILE A 44 -19.69 -3.99 -10.35
N SER A 45 -20.72 -3.76 -11.14
CA SER A 45 -22.12 -4.04 -10.77
C SER A 45 -22.40 -5.52 -10.49
N PHE A 46 -21.64 -6.43 -11.13
CA PHE A 46 -21.68 -7.88 -10.87
C PHE A 46 -20.86 -8.32 -9.66
N GLY A 47 -20.04 -7.44 -9.09
CA GLY A 47 -19.23 -7.74 -7.90
C GLY A 47 -17.76 -8.05 -8.20
N PHE A 48 -17.28 -7.79 -9.41
CA PHE A 48 -15.85 -7.74 -9.70
C PHE A 48 -15.22 -6.48 -9.07
N ALA A 49 -13.95 -6.56 -8.71
CA ALA A 49 -13.23 -5.44 -8.11
C ALA A 49 -12.73 -4.42 -9.17
N GLY A 50 -12.81 -4.78 -10.44
CA GLY A 50 -12.43 -3.99 -11.60
C GLY A 50 -12.30 -4.86 -12.85
N CYS A 51 -11.92 -4.29 -13.98
CA CYS A 51 -11.67 -5.03 -15.21
C CYS A 51 -10.31 -4.72 -15.83
N LEU A 52 -9.79 -5.67 -16.62
CA LEU A 52 -8.58 -5.54 -17.41
C LEU A 52 -8.87 -6.02 -18.84
N ARG A 53 -8.68 -5.13 -19.80
CA ARG A 53 -9.02 -5.41 -21.20
C ARG A 53 -7.85 -6.07 -21.94
N LYS A 54 -8.12 -7.15 -22.65
CA LYS A 54 -7.14 -7.79 -23.58
C LYS A 54 -7.05 -7.01 -24.91
N PRO A 55 -5.84 -6.85 -25.50
CA PRO A 55 -4.54 -7.18 -24.94
C PRO A 55 -4.09 -6.14 -23.90
N PHE A 56 -3.40 -6.57 -22.86
CA PHE A 56 -2.85 -5.71 -21.81
C PHE A 56 -1.35 -5.94 -21.63
N SER A 57 -0.67 -4.90 -21.21
CA SER A 57 0.74 -4.94 -20.82
C SER A 57 0.93 -5.43 -19.39
N MET A 58 2.14 -5.80 -19.01
CA MET A 58 2.48 -6.15 -17.65
C MET A 58 2.25 -4.98 -16.69
N ASP A 59 2.53 -3.75 -17.12
CA ASP A 59 2.34 -2.54 -16.31
C ASP A 59 0.86 -2.27 -16.02
N GLU A 60 -0.02 -2.49 -16.97
CA GLU A 60 -1.47 -2.39 -16.79
C GLU A 60 -1.99 -3.44 -15.81
N LEU A 61 -1.50 -4.68 -15.91
CA LEU A 61 -1.84 -5.75 -14.98
C LEU A 61 -1.38 -5.39 -13.55
N ILE A 62 -0.13 -4.98 -13.38
CA ILE A 62 0.42 -4.58 -12.07
C ILE A 62 -0.39 -3.42 -11.50
N SER A 63 -0.71 -2.42 -12.31
CA SER A 63 -1.52 -1.26 -11.88
C SER A 63 -2.92 -1.66 -11.45
N ALA A 64 -3.58 -2.56 -12.20
CA ALA A 64 -4.91 -3.05 -11.85
C ALA A 64 -4.90 -3.86 -10.55
N VAL A 65 -3.95 -4.77 -10.37
CA VAL A 65 -3.80 -5.57 -9.14
C VAL A 65 -3.46 -4.67 -7.95
N SER A 66 -2.56 -3.70 -8.11
CA SER A 66 -2.18 -2.77 -7.04
C SER A 66 -3.39 -1.96 -6.54
N ARG A 67 -4.25 -1.47 -7.43
CA ARG A 67 -5.50 -0.77 -7.06
C ARG A 67 -6.44 -1.63 -6.22
N MET A 68 -6.45 -2.94 -6.43
CA MET A 68 -7.30 -3.86 -5.69
C MET A 68 -6.74 -4.21 -4.32
N VAL A 69 -5.44 -4.45 -4.23
CA VAL A 69 -4.76 -4.75 -2.96
C VAL A 69 -4.93 -3.58 -1.98
N VAL A 70 -4.91 -2.35 -2.47
CA VAL A 70 -5.20 -1.15 -1.65
C VAL A 70 -6.66 -1.10 -1.17
N LYS A 71 -7.63 -1.60 -1.97
CA LYS A 71 -9.05 -1.62 -1.58
C LYS A 71 -9.42 -2.73 -0.58
N THR A 72 -8.65 -3.83 -0.51
CA THR A 72 -9.06 -5.05 0.21
C THR A 72 -8.47 -5.24 1.59
N GLY A 73 -7.67 -4.34 2.07
CA GLY A 73 -7.19 -4.41 3.44
C GLY A 73 -6.47 -3.15 3.86
N LYS A 74 -6.99 -2.48 4.89
CA LYS A 74 -6.10 -1.83 5.84
C LYS A 74 -5.20 -2.94 6.40
N LYS A 75 -4.12 -3.30 5.70
CA LYS A 75 -3.07 -4.07 6.33
C LYS A 75 -2.49 -3.13 7.37
N GLU A 76 -2.76 -3.42 8.63
CA GLU A 76 -2.06 -2.78 9.73
C GLU A 76 -0.56 -2.87 9.45
N PRO A 77 0.20 -1.80 9.69
CA PRO A 77 1.64 -1.85 9.55
C PRO A 77 2.23 -2.99 10.40
N ASP A 78 3.20 -3.69 9.85
CA ASP A 78 3.84 -4.83 10.51
C ASP A 78 5.17 -4.42 11.15
N PHE A 79 5.16 -4.18 12.43
CA PHE A 79 6.35 -3.80 13.21
C PHE A 79 7.10 -5.00 13.81
N SER A 80 6.73 -6.23 13.46
CA SER A 80 7.35 -7.45 14.03
C SER A 80 8.86 -7.47 13.82
N PHE A 81 9.37 -6.98 12.70
CA PHE A 81 10.80 -6.87 12.45
C PHE A 81 11.49 -5.90 13.45
N ILE A 82 10.88 -4.76 13.74
CA ILE A 82 11.41 -3.76 14.70
C ILE A 82 11.32 -4.32 16.13
N LEU A 83 10.29 -5.13 16.42
CA LEU A 83 10.00 -5.69 17.74
C LEU A 83 10.68 -7.03 17.99
N SER A 84 11.38 -7.62 17.01
CA SER A 84 11.99 -8.95 17.13
C SER A 84 13.21 -9.02 18.06
N GLY A 85 13.77 -7.89 18.48
CA GLY A 85 14.86 -7.81 19.45
C GLY A 85 14.35 -7.98 20.90
N GLU A 86 15.01 -8.85 21.70
CA GLU A 86 14.60 -9.11 23.09
C GLU A 86 14.83 -7.93 24.05
N LYS A 87 15.72 -6.99 23.70
CA LYS A 87 16.05 -5.82 24.54
C LYS A 87 15.77 -4.53 23.79
N ASP A 88 15.03 -3.62 24.42
CA ASP A 88 14.75 -2.25 23.93
C ASP A 88 13.74 -2.09 22.77
N LYS A 89 12.65 -2.87 22.75
CA LYS A 89 11.55 -2.70 21.79
C LYS A 89 11.02 -1.26 21.73
N GLY A 90 10.82 -0.65 22.91
CA GLY A 90 10.38 0.75 23.01
C GLY A 90 11.34 1.73 22.36
N ARG A 91 12.64 1.59 22.64
CA ARG A 91 13.67 2.45 22.06
C ARG A 91 13.76 2.34 20.54
N MET A 92 13.60 1.13 19.99
CA MET A 92 13.61 0.92 18.55
C MET A 92 12.41 1.59 17.87
N LEU A 93 11.23 1.53 18.50
CA LEU A 93 10.05 2.27 18.04
C LEU A 93 10.23 3.78 18.16
N ASP A 94 10.83 4.28 19.24
CA ASP A 94 11.13 5.71 19.42
C ASP A 94 12.05 6.23 18.30
N ILE A 95 13.08 5.45 17.93
CA ILE A 95 13.97 5.78 16.81
C ILE A 95 13.20 5.77 15.49
N PHE A 96 12.40 4.74 15.26
CA PHE A 96 11.59 4.63 14.03
C PHE A 96 10.62 5.80 13.88
N ILE A 97 9.91 6.15 14.96
CA ILE A 97 8.96 7.28 14.98
C ILE A 97 9.70 8.58 14.63
N ARG A 98 10.78 8.88 15.34
CA ARG A 98 11.56 10.10 15.14
C ARG A 98 12.10 10.19 13.70
N GLU A 99 12.74 9.14 13.18
CA GLU A 99 13.29 9.12 11.82
C GLU A 99 12.20 9.28 10.75
N THR A 100 11.02 8.71 10.99
CA THR A 100 9.87 8.87 10.08
C THR A 100 9.35 10.30 10.12
N GLU A 101 9.20 10.91 11.28
CA GLU A 101 8.74 12.29 11.46
C GLU A 101 9.72 13.30 10.84
N GLU A 102 11.03 13.11 11.03
CA GLU A 102 12.09 13.94 10.39
C GLU A 102 12.01 13.83 8.86
N SER A 103 11.73 12.63 8.35
CA SER A 103 11.57 12.38 6.93
C SER A 103 10.32 13.05 6.37
N ILE A 104 9.19 12.98 7.10
CA ILE A 104 7.95 13.69 6.76
C ILE A 104 8.21 15.19 6.66
N HIS A 105 8.77 15.79 7.71
CA HIS A 105 9.06 17.23 7.73
C HIS A 105 9.98 17.66 6.57
N THR A 106 11.00 16.83 6.26
CA THR A 106 11.89 17.10 5.14
C THR A 106 11.16 17.02 3.80
N LEU A 107 10.27 16.04 3.62
CA LEU A 107 9.45 15.89 2.41
C LEU A 107 8.48 17.06 2.23
N GLU A 108 7.82 17.51 3.30
CA GLU A 108 6.90 18.67 3.27
C GLU A 108 7.62 19.94 2.80
N ASN A 109 8.78 20.23 3.38
CA ASN A 109 9.58 21.38 2.99
C ASN A 109 10.07 21.27 1.53
N ALA A 110 10.54 20.11 1.14
CA ALA A 110 11.03 19.85 -0.21
C ALA A 110 9.87 19.90 -1.24
N LEU A 111 8.67 19.44 -0.86
CA LEU A 111 7.46 19.51 -1.69
C LEU A 111 7.06 20.98 -1.93
N CYS A 112 7.03 21.79 -0.88
CA CYS A 112 6.75 23.24 -1.00
C CYS A 112 7.77 23.97 -1.91
N GLY A 113 9.04 23.56 -1.84
CA GLY A 113 10.13 24.13 -2.65
C GLY A 113 10.29 23.48 -4.03
N HIS A 114 9.49 22.49 -4.38
CA HIS A 114 9.68 21.65 -5.58
C HIS A 114 11.09 21.07 -5.69
N ASP A 115 11.73 20.80 -4.54
CA ASP A 115 13.08 20.25 -4.46
C ASP A 115 13.06 18.73 -4.66
N ARG A 116 13.07 18.35 -5.92
CA ARG A 116 13.07 16.95 -6.36
C ARG A 116 14.23 16.15 -5.79
N ASP A 117 15.42 16.74 -5.73
CA ASP A 117 16.62 16.01 -5.33
C ASP A 117 16.57 15.63 -3.84
N THR A 118 16.04 16.52 -3.01
CA THR A 118 15.79 16.23 -1.60
C THR A 118 14.67 15.19 -1.46
N ILE A 119 13.57 15.32 -2.19
CA ILE A 119 12.49 14.32 -2.19
C ILE A 119 13.05 12.94 -2.56
N HIS A 120 13.79 12.84 -3.66
CA HIS A 120 14.36 11.58 -4.11
C HIS A 120 15.28 10.94 -3.05
N LYS A 121 16.16 11.72 -2.42
CA LYS A 121 17.06 11.23 -1.36
C LYS A 121 16.27 10.67 -0.17
N VAL A 122 15.24 11.39 0.28
CA VAL A 122 14.43 10.96 1.43
C VAL A 122 13.64 9.70 1.10
N LEU A 123 13.00 9.63 -0.09
CA LEU A 123 12.27 8.44 -0.52
C LEU A 123 13.18 7.23 -0.67
N HIS A 124 14.37 7.41 -1.27
CA HIS A 124 15.36 6.35 -1.42
C HIS A 124 15.85 5.82 -0.06
N LYS A 125 16.13 6.72 0.90
CA LYS A 125 16.53 6.35 2.27
C LYS A 125 15.47 5.50 2.96
N ASN A 126 14.20 5.88 2.86
CA ASN A 126 13.12 5.29 3.65
C ASN A 126 12.44 4.09 2.97
N LEU A 127 12.56 3.94 1.64
CA LEU A 127 11.90 2.88 0.90
C LEU A 127 12.08 1.48 1.51
N PRO A 128 13.31 1.01 1.86
CA PRO A 128 13.49 -0.34 2.40
C PRO A 128 12.78 -0.53 3.75
N LEU A 129 12.79 0.48 4.61
CA LEU A 129 12.18 0.43 5.93
C LEU A 129 10.65 0.47 5.82
N TRP A 130 10.09 1.39 5.05
CA TRP A 130 8.65 1.52 4.84
C TRP A 130 8.04 0.31 4.14
N GLU A 131 8.81 -0.34 3.27
CA GLU A 131 8.43 -1.61 2.65
C GLU A 131 8.41 -2.76 3.67
N THR A 132 9.43 -2.85 4.53
CA THR A 132 9.54 -3.87 5.57
C THR A 132 8.38 -3.79 6.57
N VAL A 133 8.03 -2.60 7.01
CA VAL A 133 6.89 -2.38 7.93
C VAL A 133 5.54 -2.33 7.22
N ARG A 134 5.51 -2.61 5.92
CA ARG A 134 4.29 -2.64 5.10
C ARG A 134 3.48 -1.36 5.19
N MET A 135 4.14 -0.21 5.03
CA MET A 135 3.44 1.07 4.95
C MET A 135 2.26 0.99 3.99
N ASN A 136 1.10 1.51 4.40
CA ASN A 136 -0.12 1.46 3.60
C ASN A 136 -0.07 2.44 2.42
N PHE A 137 0.83 2.16 1.50
CA PHE A 137 1.02 2.86 0.23
C PHE A 137 1.42 1.86 -0.87
N PRO A 138 1.01 2.06 -2.15
CA PRO A 138 1.44 1.19 -3.25
C PRO A 138 2.95 1.27 -3.47
N MET A 139 3.71 0.27 -2.98
CA MET A 139 5.18 0.26 -3.06
C MET A 139 5.71 0.34 -4.50
N ALA A 140 4.96 -0.15 -5.49
CA ALA A 140 5.34 -0.01 -6.90
C ALA A 140 5.39 1.47 -7.34
N ARG A 141 4.46 2.32 -6.87
CA ARG A 141 4.46 3.77 -7.14
C ARG A 141 5.64 4.44 -6.44
N LEU A 142 5.89 4.11 -5.17
CA LEU A 142 7.03 4.64 -4.43
C LEU A 142 8.36 4.27 -5.08
N ARG A 143 8.54 3.01 -5.49
CA ARG A 143 9.73 2.59 -6.27
C ARG A 143 9.81 3.33 -7.60
N GLY A 144 8.69 3.54 -8.29
CA GLY A 144 8.63 4.33 -9.52
C GLY A 144 9.17 5.75 -9.35
N LEU A 145 8.80 6.44 -8.28
CA LEU A 145 9.34 7.77 -7.98
C LEU A 145 10.85 7.74 -7.68
N VAL A 146 11.31 6.73 -6.94
CA VAL A 146 12.73 6.56 -6.61
C VAL A 146 13.59 6.21 -7.84
N THR A 147 13.05 5.46 -8.79
CA THR A 147 13.76 5.08 -10.03
C THR A 147 13.58 6.08 -11.17
N HIS A 148 12.73 7.08 -10.99
CA HIS A 148 12.40 8.04 -12.03
C HIS A 148 13.59 8.97 -12.33
N THR A 149 14.18 8.81 -13.52
CA THR A 149 15.40 9.52 -13.93
C THR A 149 15.14 10.80 -14.72
N ALA A 150 13.87 11.12 -15.06
CA ALA A 150 13.56 12.32 -15.82
C ALA A 150 14.04 13.58 -15.09
N ALA A 151 14.62 14.51 -15.83
CA ALA A 151 15.19 15.74 -15.28
C ALA A 151 14.13 16.67 -14.67
N VAL A 152 12.89 16.57 -15.11
CA VAL A 152 11.77 17.40 -14.66
C VAL A 152 10.63 16.47 -14.22
N TRP A 153 10.06 16.75 -13.05
CA TRP A 153 8.83 16.13 -12.58
C TRP A 153 7.62 16.95 -12.99
N GLU A 154 6.54 16.26 -13.33
CA GLU A 154 5.24 16.86 -13.55
C GLU A 154 4.48 16.99 -12.23
N GLU A 155 3.40 17.76 -12.21
CA GLU A 155 2.52 17.96 -11.04
C GLU A 155 2.06 16.65 -10.40
N ARG A 156 1.82 15.62 -11.22
CA ARG A 156 1.42 14.28 -10.77
C ARG A 156 2.41 13.67 -9.78
N GLN A 157 3.72 13.77 -10.04
CA GLN A 157 4.73 13.18 -9.14
C GLN A 157 4.74 13.92 -7.79
N TYR A 158 4.58 15.24 -7.78
CA TYR A 158 4.48 16.01 -6.54
C TYR A 158 3.20 15.67 -5.76
N MET A 159 2.06 15.46 -6.42
CA MET A 159 0.85 14.96 -5.77
C MET A 159 1.06 13.58 -5.13
N GLU A 160 1.77 12.67 -5.81
CA GLU A 160 2.11 11.35 -5.28
C GLU A 160 2.99 11.44 -4.02
N VAL A 161 3.90 12.41 -3.94
CA VAL A 161 4.68 12.68 -2.72
C VAL A 161 3.77 13.10 -1.56
N GLY A 162 2.76 13.93 -1.81
CA GLY A 162 1.76 14.29 -0.79
C GLY A 162 1.01 13.07 -0.23
N GLU A 163 0.62 12.13 -1.10
CA GLU A 163 0.01 10.87 -0.66
C GLU A 163 0.95 9.99 0.17
N ILE A 164 2.26 9.98 -0.17
CA ILE A 164 3.29 9.26 0.59
C ILE A 164 3.47 9.88 1.97
N ILE A 165 3.53 11.21 2.08
CA ILE A 165 3.61 11.93 3.36
C ILE A 165 2.45 11.49 4.25
N HIS A 166 1.22 11.53 3.75
CA HIS A 166 0.04 11.10 4.50
C HIS A 166 0.07 9.63 4.94
N ALA A 167 0.61 8.74 4.10
CA ALA A 167 0.80 7.34 4.47
C ALA A 167 1.87 7.17 5.56
N ALA A 168 2.95 7.96 5.52
CA ALA A 168 4.02 7.95 6.52
C ALA A 168 3.54 8.52 7.87
N GLU A 169 2.69 9.56 7.88
CA GLU A 169 2.03 10.08 9.10
C GLU A 169 1.21 8.99 9.80
N LYS A 170 0.38 8.26 9.05
CA LYS A 170 -0.39 7.13 9.60
C LYS A 170 0.48 6.01 10.11
N LEU A 171 1.62 5.77 9.44
CA LEU A 171 2.59 4.78 9.88
C LEU A 171 3.22 5.18 11.22
N ALA A 172 3.63 6.43 11.39
CA ALA A 172 4.17 6.97 12.64
C ALA A 172 3.12 6.92 13.77
N GLU A 173 1.86 7.26 13.47
CA GLU A 173 0.76 7.15 14.44
C GLU A 173 0.53 5.69 14.91
N SER A 174 0.57 4.74 13.98
CA SER A 174 0.45 3.31 14.34
C SER A 174 1.61 2.84 15.22
N ALA A 175 2.83 3.30 14.94
CA ALA A 175 4.00 3.00 15.76
C ALA A 175 3.88 3.59 17.19
N ARG A 176 3.36 4.81 17.34
CA ARG A 176 3.12 5.44 18.64
C ARG A 176 2.12 4.64 19.48
N LYS A 177 1.01 4.18 18.89
CA LYS A 177 0.02 3.35 19.58
C LYS A 177 0.63 2.07 20.13
N ILE A 178 1.50 1.41 19.36
CA ILE A 178 2.21 0.21 19.83
C ILE A 178 3.20 0.58 20.93
N ARG A 179 3.89 1.71 20.82
CA ARG A 179 4.84 2.19 21.81
C ARG A 179 4.16 2.44 23.16
N GLU A 180 3.00 3.08 23.15
CA GLU A 180 2.16 3.32 24.33
C GLU A 180 1.72 2.01 24.99
N SER A 181 1.26 1.02 24.21
CA SER A 181 0.87 -0.29 24.71
C SER A 181 2.03 -1.02 25.44
N ILE A 182 3.26 -0.88 24.94
CA ILE A 182 4.45 -1.47 25.58
C ILE A 182 4.72 -0.83 26.96
N ASP A 183 4.51 0.47 27.10
CA ASP A 183 4.68 1.16 28.37
C ASP A 183 3.61 0.78 29.41
N GLU A 184 2.36 0.60 28.96
CA GLU A 184 1.27 0.15 29.82
C GLU A 184 1.53 -1.27 30.37
N GLU A 185 1.98 -2.21 29.51
CA GLU A 185 2.35 -3.56 29.96
C GLU A 185 3.49 -3.57 31.00
N HIS A 186 4.44 -2.64 30.91
CA HIS A 186 5.53 -2.53 31.88
C HIS A 186 5.12 -1.89 33.21
N THR A 187 4.01 -1.13 33.24
CA THR A 187 3.49 -0.49 34.45
C THR A 187 2.70 -1.48 35.32
N ASP A 188 1.95 -2.40 34.71
CA ASP A 188 1.15 -3.42 35.42
C ASP A 188 1.99 -4.48 36.16
N TYR A 189 3.26 -4.68 35.78
CA TYR A 189 4.17 -5.64 36.47
C TYR A 189 4.87 -5.06 37.71
N ARG A 190 4.64 -3.80 38.06
CA ARG A 190 5.26 -3.11 39.22
C ARG A 190 4.30 -2.75 40.34
N GLY A 191 3.04 -3.22 40.28
CA GLY A 191 2.03 -3.01 41.29
C GLY A 191 1.93 -4.14 42.32
#